data_b3ac52a9907aec68f84d04f145de1381
#
_entry.id   b3ac52a9907aec68f84d04f145de1381
#
_cell.length_a   1.000
_cell.length_b   1.000
_cell.length_c   1.000
_cell.angle_alpha   90.00
_cell.angle_beta   90.00
_cell.angle_gamma   90.00
#
_symmetry.space_group_name_H-M   'P 1'
#
loop_
_entity.id
_entity.type
_entity.pdbx_description
1 polymer ?
#
loop_
_entity_poly.entity_id
_entity_poly.type
_entity_poly.pdbx_seq_one_letter_code
_entity_poly.pdbx_strand_id
1 'polypeptide(L)'
;ISYDPERESVLLSEIKDQDGGSFQPENPGVYYAQYLVTPKDGSEPYMIGRTITLTDTEGLAHSESNGGEKQKEDTSSEEESEQPLPVEITSSQPEDTPDVLAELERDIEEGNVMMFSAADGMGKSETVHLNKGRTIYYPDYLGNYLTCLFTVNGKLAYCLESHRASPPTGDYVADILESNKNLQKVLYYGYGGAGDITGSYLSGKSDDEKYVYTHLAASYAYCGDLAFTGCPYENLVNAGVIAYINHLFGMEEPPKGELSFSNANVTAVREGDIQKTPDITLNGDHRNKITIPVPQGVTGYNKSKGTNVSGGNLEVYGGDTFYLQAPLTVTGKWESGQLYGSVRESWKTLVLTSTGGNNQDIGAFISEKAAPVSFDIQWLNLARVKI
;
A
#
# COMPACT_ATOMS: atom_id res chain seq x y z
N ILE A 1 19.60 0.49 2.43
CA ILE A 1 20.64 0.54 1.36
C ILE A 1 21.89 -0.05 1.98
N SER A 2 22.38 -1.17 1.45
CA SER A 2 23.72 -1.64 1.76
C SER A 2 24.69 -0.81 0.91
N TYR A 3 25.49 -0.02 1.58
CA TYR A 3 26.54 0.80 1.02
C TYR A 3 27.85 0.05 1.16
N ASP A 4 28.61 -0.06 0.08
CA ASP A 4 29.96 -0.64 0.10
C ASP A 4 31.02 0.47 0.05
N PRO A 5 31.62 0.83 1.20
CA PRO A 5 32.57 1.94 1.26
C PRO A 5 33.88 1.66 0.50
N GLU A 6 34.11 0.42 0.06
CA GLU A 6 35.25 0.10 -0.77
C GLU A 6 35.04 0.39 -2.24
N ARG A 7 33.76 0.37 -2.68
CA ARG A 7 33.37 0.58 -4.09
C ARG A 7 32.83 1.96 -4.41
N GLU A 8 32.26 2.64 -3.41
CA GLU A 8 31.55 3.90 -3.62
C GLU A 8 31.89 4.93 -2.53
N SER A 9 31.73 6.20 -2.83
CA SER A 9 31.60 7.26 -1.85
C SER A 9 30.22 7.88 -1.93
N VAL A 10 29.57 8.08 -0.77
CA VAL A 10 28.23 8.65 -0.68
C VAL A 10 28.28 9.94 0.09
N LEU A 11 27.84 11.02 -0.53
CA LEU A 11 27.76 12.35 0.08
C LEU A 11 26.31 12.79 0.15
N LEU A 12 25.83 13.16 1.33
CA LEU A 12 24.53 13.83 1.46
C LEU A 12 24.60 15.17 0.73
N SER A 13 23.77 15.33 -0.30
CA SER A 13 23.73 16.56 -1.11
C SER A 13 22.80 17.58 -0.48
N GLU A 14 21.56 17.20 -0.18
CA GLU A 14 20.61 18.07 0.51
C GLU A 14 19.52 17.26 1.24
N ILE A 15 18.87 17.90 2.21
CA ILE A 15 17.61 17.40 2.81
C ILE A 15 16.60 18.54 2.77
N LYS A 16 15.41 18.26 2.28
CA LYS A 16 14.28 19.18 2.22
C LYS A 16 13.04 18.57 2.87
N ASP A 17 12.17 19.41 3.42
CA ASP A 17 10.83 19.01 3.81
C ASP A 17 9.94 18.78 2.57
N GLN A 18 8.70 18.31 2.80
CA GLN A 18 7.76 18.03 1.72
C GLN A 18 7.31 19.28 0.94
N ASP A 19 7.56 20.48 1.47
CA ASP A 19 7.23 21.77 0.85
C ASP A 19 8.47 22.43 0.19
N GLY A 20 9.61 21.73 0.14
CA GLY A 20 10.87 22.20 -0.41
C GLY A 20 11.68 23.10 0.54
N GLY A 21 11.23 23.26 1.78
CA GLY A 21 11.93 24.01 2.82
C GLY A 21 13.16 23.26 3.36
N SER A 22 13.99 23.98 4.12
CA SER A 22 15.19 23.40 4.73
C SER A 22 14.84 22.39 5.81
N PHE A 23 15.65 21.34 5.93
CA PHE A 23 15.54 20.33 6.99
C PHE A 23 15.62 20.96 8.38
N GLN A 24 14.65 20.66 9.22
CA GLN A 24 14.54 21.07 10.60
C GLN A 24 14.45 19.81 11.47
N PRO A 25 15.56 19.36 12.07
CA PRO A 25 15.59 18.07 12.78
C PRO A 25 14.69 18.01 14.02
N GLU A 26 14.28 19.16 14.53
CA GLU A 26 13.37 19.29 15.66
C GLU A 26 11.87 19.22 15.28
N ASN A 27 11.56 19.30 13.99
CA ASN A 27 10.19 19.26 13.52
C ASN A 27 9.83 17.85 13.03
N PRO A 28 8.82 17.20 13.62
CA PRO A 28 8.29 15.98 13.06
C PRO A 28 7.76 16.21 11.67
N GLY A 29 8.00 15.25 10.78
CA GLY A 29 7.55 15.39 9.40
C GLY A 29 8.23 14.41 8.46
N VAL A 30 7.91 14.55 7.20
CA VAL A 30 8.52 13.78 6.11
C VAL A 30 9.52 14.67 5.40
N TYR A 31 10.75 14.19 5.30
CA TYR A 31 11.87 14.86 4.67
C TYR A 31 12.44 14.02 3.55
N TYR A 32 13.00 14.67 2.55
CA TYR A 32 13.62 14.03 1.39
C TYR A 32 15.12 14.35 1.40
N ALA A 33 15.92 13.31 1.60
CA ALA A 33 17.39 13.43 1.54
C ALA A 33 17.88 12.97 0.18
N GLN A 34 18.72 13.76 -0.45
CA GLN A 34 19.41 13.41 -1.69
C GLN A 34 20.90 13.16 -1.40
N TYR A 35 21.41 12.07 -1.96
CA TYR A 35 22.80 11.67 -1.82
C TYR A 35 23.44 11.58 -3.19
N LEU A 36 24.62 12.17 -3.33
CA LEU A 36 25.48 11.94 -4.48
C LEU A 36 26.31 10.67 -4.22
N VAL A 37 26.18 9.69 -5.07
CA VAL A 37 27.00 8.49 -5.07
C VAL A 37 28.08 8.64 -6.14
N THR A 38 29.33 8.47 -5.74
CA THR A 38 30.47 8.50 -6.65
C THR A 38 31.14 7.13 -6.65
N PRO A 39 31.00 6.35 -7.73
CA PRO A 39 31.68 5.07 -7.86
C PRO A 39 33.19 5.24 -7.93
N LYS A 40 33.93 4.34 -7.28
CA LYS A 40 35.42 4.37 -7.28
C LYS A 40 36.03 3.71 -8.50
N ASP A 41 35.23 3.07 -9.32
CA ASP A 41 35.66 2.45 -10.58
C ASP A 41 35.78 3.44 -11.73
N GLY A 42 35.41 4.69 -11.53
CA GLY A 42 35.48 5.78 -12.51
C GLY A 42 34.21 5.95 -13.33
N SER A 43 33.12 5.24 -12.99
CA SER A 43 31.80 5.48 -13.56
C SER A 43 31.26 6.85 -13.15
N GLU A 44 30.33 7.39 -13.92
CA GLU A 44 29.73 8.71 -13.63
C GLU A 44 29.00 8.71 -12.28
N PRO A 45 29.13 9.80 -11.51
CA PRO A 45 28.37 9.98 -10.27
C PRO A 45 26.87 10.07 -10.54
N TYR A 46 26.07 9.49 -9.64
CA TYR A 46 24.61 9.52 -9.73
C TYR A 46 23.97 9.93 -8.39
N MET A 47 22.72 10.39 -8.46
CA MET A 47 21.96 10.84 -7.30
C MET A 47 20.99 9.74 -6.85
N ILE A 48 20.90 9.51 -5.54
CA ILE A 48 19.87 8.70 -4.92
C ILE A 48 19.09 9.53 -3.91
N GLY A 49 17.76 9.34 -3.89
CA GLY A 49 16.87 9.98 -2.93
C GLY A 49 16.45 9.02 -1.81
N ARG A 50 16.16 9.57 -0.63
CA ARG A 50 15.56 8.86 0.49
C ARG A 50 14.52 9.71 1.18
N THR A 51 13.41 9.06 1.53
CA THR A 51 12.43 9.63 2.46
C THR A 51 12.86 9.35 3.89
N ILE A 52 12.86 10.37 4.73
CA ILE A 52 13.13 10.30 6.17
C ILE A 52 11.87 10.78 6.87
N THR A 53 11.29 9.95 7.73
CA THR A 53 10.17 10.35 8.56
C THR A 53 10.68 10.59 9.98
N LEU A 54 10.52 11.82 10.47
CA LEU A 54 10.74 12.16 11.88
C LEU A 54 9.40 12.08 12.61
N THR A 55 9.36 11.27 13.66
CA THR A 55 8.20 11.15 14.54
C THR A 55 8.53 11.77 15.90
N ASP A 56 7.55 12.43 16.53
CA ASP A 56 7.70 12.84 17.91
C ASP A 56 7.99 11.63 18.79
N THR A 57 9.16 11.60 19.35
CA THR A 57 9.46 10.73 20.49
C THR A 57 9.32 11.58 21.75
N GLU A 58 8.22 11.45 22.46
CA GLU A 58 8.16 11.92 23.85
C GLU A 58 9.27 11.22 24.62
N GLY A 59 10.32 11.97 24.96
CA GLY A 59 11.33 11.54 25.91
C GLY A 59 12.78 11.42 25.42
N LEU A 60 13.40 12.51 24.92
CA LEU A 60 14.83 12.67 25.01
C LEU A 60 15.14 13.96 25.77
N ALA A 61 15.67 13.78 26.97
CA ALA A 61 16.07 14.86 27.87
C ALA A 61 17.04 15.83 27.21
N HIS A 62 16.72 17.10 27.26
CA HIS A 62 17.62 18.20 26.97
C HIS A 62 18.84 18.14 27.90
N SER A 63 20.04 18.08 27.32
CA SER A 63 21.24 18.54 28.00
C SER A 63 21.55 19.94 27.51
N GLU A 64 21.30 20.91 28.37
CA GLU A 64 21.71 22.29 28.20
C GLU A 64 23.24 22.39 28.22
N SER A 65 23.79 23.18 27.30
CA SER A 65 25.07 23.84 27.54
C SER A 65 24.99 25.25 26.99
N ASN A 66 25.06 26.16 27.93
CA ASN A 66 25.15 27.60 27.84
C ASN A 66 26.40 28.09 27.10
N GLY A 67 26.26 29.25 26.45
CA GLY A 67 27.39 30.20 26.35
C GLY A 67 27.44 31.08 25.14
N GLY A 68 26.97 32.32 25.26
CA GLY A 68 27.76 33.53 24.98
C GLY A 68 27.50 34.30 23.69
N GLU A 69 26.70 35.29 23.81
CA GLU A 69 26.82 36.75 23.50
C GLU A 69 27.44 37.27 22.20
N LYS A 70 26.62 38.15 21.54
CA LYS A 70 26.86 39.53 20.95
C LYS A 70 27.72 39.65 19.68
N GLN A 71 27.33 40.40 18.70
CA GLN A 71 26.88 41.76 18.42
C GLN A 71 26.77 41.99 16.89
N LYS A 72 25.74 42.72 16.49
CA LYS A 72 25.54 43.87 15.63
C LYS A 72 26.61 44.32 14.62
N GLU A 73 26.15 44.65 13.44
CA GLU A 73 26.01 45.95 12.70
C GLU A 73 25.97 45.68 11.19
N ASP A 74 24.92 46.01 10.51
CA ASP A 74 24.48 47.24 9.81
C ASP A 74 25.45 47.74 8.70
N THR A 75 24.97 47.76 7.47
CA THR A 75 24.91 48.90 6.54
C THR A 75 24.58 48.49 5.09
N SER A 76 23.52 49.01 4.67
CA SER A 76 22.99 49.63 3.44
C SER A 76 23.82 49.74 2.16
N SER A 77 23.03 49.75 1.07
CA SER A 77 23.09 50.49 -0.21
C SER A 77 23.62 49.66 -1.38
N GLU A 78 23.18 49.76 -2.57
CA GLU A 78 22.31 50.55 -3.41
C GLU A 78 22.08 49.84 -4.73
N GLU A 79 21.01 50.20 -5.41
CA GLU A 79 20.52 49.76 -6.71
C GLU A 79 21.53 49.94 -7.85
N GLU A 80 21.47 49.02 -8.84
CA GLU A 80 21.53 49.46 -10.24
C GLU A 80 20.79 48.49 -11.17
N SER A 81 19.88 49.03 -11.92
CA SER A 81 18.98 48.38 -12.88
C SER A 81 19.69 48.24 -14.23
N GLU A 82 19.71 47.05 -14.83
CA GLU A 82 19.88 46.90 -16.28
C GLU A 82 18.80 46.00 -16.87
N GLN A 83 18.10 46.55 -17.87
CA GLN A 83 17.11 45.85 -18.68
C GLN A 83 17.82 44.97 -19.72
N PRO A 84 17.33 43.77 -20.03
CA PRO A 84 17.83 42.95 -21.13
C PRO A 84 17.19 43.34 -22.46
N LEU A 85 18.01 43.42 -23.49
CA LEU A 85 17.66 43.56 -24.90
C LEU A 85 16.99 42.31 -25.46
N PRO A 86 16.12 42.42 -26.47
CA PRO A 86 15.38 41.28 -27.02
C PRO A 86 16.29 40.38 -27.87
N VAL A 87 16.26 39.08 -27.58
CA VAL A 87 16.90 38.05 -28.40
C VAL A 87 15.87 37.52 -29.40
N GLU A 88 16.16 37.62 -30.68
CA GLU A 88 15.41 36.99 -31.76
C GLU A 88 15.50 35.47 -31.63
N ILE A 89 14.31 34.83 -31.59
CA ILE A 89 14.18 33.36 -31.64
C ILE A 89 14.16 32.94 -33.10
N THR A 90 15.27 32.43 -33.60
CA THR A 90 15.32 31.64 -34.83
C THR A 90 14.91 30.21 -34.50
N SER A 91 13.81 29.76 -35.11
CA SER A 91 13.35 28.38 -35.02
C SER A 91 14.33 27.44 -35.71
N SER A 92 15.08 26.65 -34.95
CA SER A 92 15.72 25.43 -35.42
C SER A 92 14.94 24.24 -34.84
N GLN A 93 14.59 23.29 -35.73
CA GLN A 93 13.99 22.02 -35.35
C GLN A 93 14.88 21.28 -34.34
N PRO A 94 14.32 20.52 -33.39
CA PRO A 94 15.11 19.75 -32.46
C PRO A 94 15.78 18.58 -33.25
N GLU A 95 17.10 18.63 -33.29
CA GLU A 95 17.92 17.46 -33.58
C GLU A 95 17.73 16.42 -32.48
N ASP A 96 17.74 15.15 -32.88
CA ASP A 96 17.60 13.92 -32.11
C ASP A 96 18.05 14.08 -30.65
N THR A 97 17.09 14.12 -29.74
CA THR A 97 17.33 13.77 -28.34
C THR A 97 17.64 12.27 -28.29
N PRO A 98 18.77 11.85 -27.69
CA PRO A 98 19.05 10.43 -27.51
C PRO A 98 17.86 9.79 -26.79
N ASP A 99 17.42 8.63 -27.26
CA ASP A 99 16.40 7.83 -26.62
C ASP A 99 16.94 7.37 -25.26
N VAL A 100 16.62 8.14 -24.22
CA VAL A 100 17.04 7.90 -22.83
C VAL A 100 16.62 6.50 -22.36
N LEU A 101 15.53 5.95 -22.94
CA LEU A 101 15.09 4.59 -22.68
C LEU A 101 16.05 3.56 -23.29
N ALA A 102 16.55 3.79 -24.51
CA ALA A 102 17.52 2.90 -25.14
C ALA A 102 18.90 2.95 -24.46
N GLU A 103 19.25 4.08 -23.87
CA GLU A 103 20.47 4.24 -23.08
C GLU A 103 20.36 3.52 -21.73
N LEU A 104 19.20 3.63 -21.07
CA LEU A 104 18.90 2.94 -19.82
C LEU A 104 18.76 1.42 -20.00
N GLU A 105 18.13 0.96 -21.09
CA GLU A 105 18.06 -0.46 -21.45
C GLU A 105 19.45 -1.06 -21.61
N ARG A 106 20.39 -0.32 -22.20
CA ARG A 106 21.79 -0.75 -22.37
C ARG A 106 22.52 -0.84 -21.02
N ASP A 107 22.28 0.11 -20.11
CA ASP A 107 22.88 0.11 -18.76
C ASP A 107 22.34 -1.06 -17.91
N ILE A 108 21.10 -1.48 -18.12
CA ILE A 108 20.50 -2.65 -17.49
C ILE A 108 21.10 -3.95 -18.06
N GLU A 109 21.30 -4.04 -19.38
CA GLU A 109 21.93 -5.19 -20.03
C GLU A 109 23.41 -5.36 -19.64
N GLU A 110 24.09 -4.26 -19.35
CA GLU A 110 25.49 -4.24 -18.90
C GLU A 110 25.65 -4.50 -17.39
N GLY A 111 24.53 -4.66 -16.65
CA GLY A 111 24.54 -4.98 -15.21
C GLY A 111 24.86 -3.79 -14.28
N ASN A 112 24.81 -2.56 -14.80
CA ASN A 112 25.10 -1.35 -14.06
C ASN A 112 23.96 -0.91 -13.13
N VAL A 113 22.77 -1.54 -13.25
CA VAL A 113 21.61 -1.31 -12.36
C VAL A 113 21.28 -2.61 -11.63
N MET A 114 21.46 -2.63 -10.31
CA MET A 114 21.09 -3.78 -9.48
C MET A 114 19.58 -3.84 -9.31
N MET A 115 18.95 -4.84 -9.92
CA MET A 115 17.55 -5.16 -9.70
C MET A 115 17.36 -5.92 -8.40
N PHE A 116 16.45 -5.45 -7.56
CA PHE A 116 15.93 -6.27 -6.47
C PHE A 116 15.01 -7.34 -7.08
N SER A 117 15.52 -8.55 -7.19
CA SER A 117 14.67 -9.71 -7.43
C SER A 117 13.74 -9.87 -6.23
N ALA A 118 12.44 -9.82 -6.46
CA ALA A 118 11.39 -10.07 -5.47
C ALA A 118 11.33 -11.58 -5.09
N ALA A 119 12.48 -12.21 -4.84
CA ALA A 119 12.56 -13.66 -4.64
C ALA A 119 12.14 -14.16 -3.25
N ASP A 120 11.89 -13.27 -2.29
CA ASP A 120 11.50 -13.67 -0.94
C ASP A 120 10.01 -13.41 -0.68
N GLY A 121 9.21 -14.48 -0.72
CA GLY A 121 7.80 -14.48 -0.30
C GLY A 121 6.78 -14.78 -1.39
N MET A 122 7.19 -15.36 -2.51
CA MET A 122 6.29 -15.74 -3.60
C MET A 122 5.48 -17.00 -3.24
N GLY A 123 4.15 -16.85 -3.23
CA GLY A 123 3.18 -17.92 -3.09
C GLY A 123 2.95 -18.69 -4.42
N LYS A 124 1.85 -19.43 -4.52
CA LYS A 124 1.50 -20.23 -5.71
C LYS A 124 1.51 -19.39 -6.99
N SER A 125 2.18 -19.89 -8.03
CA SER A 125 2.12 -19.33 -9.38
C SER A 125 0.80 -19.67 -10.07
N GLU A 126 0.26 -18.73 -10.82
CA GLU A 126 -0.99 -18.86 -11.58
C GLU A 126 -0.73 -18.40 -13.03
N THR A 127 -1.35 -19.05 -14.02
CA THR A 127 -1.30 -18.58 -15.41
C THR A 127 -2.44 -17.60 -15.63
N VAL A 128 -2.11 -16.40 -16.10
CA VAL A 128 -3.05 -15.31 -16.35
C VAL A 128 -2.87 -14.72 -17.74
N HIS A 129 -3.93 -14.14 -18.28
CA HIS A 129 -3.91 -13.48 -19.58
C HIS A 129 -3.72 -11.96 -19.39
N LEU A 130 -2.60 -11.44 -19.89
CA LEU A 130 -2.31 -10.02 -19.98
C LEU A 130 -2.81 -9.48 -21.33
N ASN A 131 -3.60 -8.42 -21.29
CA ASN A 131 -3.97 -7.66 -22.46
C ASN A 131 -3.33 -6.27 -22.41
N LYS A 132 -2.51 -5.94 -23.41
CA LYS A 132 -1.96 -4.61 -23.62
C LYS A 132 -2.93 -3.81 -24.48
N GLY A 133 -3.61 -2.86 -23.83
CA GLY A 133 -4.59 -1.99 -24.48
C GLY A 133 -3.98 -0.76 -25.15
N ARG A 134 -4.72 0.33 -25.15
CA ARG A 134 -4.32 1.59 -25.77
C ARG A 134 -3.15 2.26 -25.02
N THR A 135 -2.41 3.07 -25.75
CA THR A 135 -1.41 3.97 -25.17
C THR A 135 -2.09 5.08 -24.36
N ILE A 136 -1.53 5.41 -23.22
CA ILE A 136 -1.88 6.54 -22.37
C ILE A 136 -0.66 7.45 -22.28
N TYR A 137 -0.82 8.70 -22.71
CA TYR A 137 0.22 9.73 -22.57
C TYR A 137 0.15 10.35 -21.19
N TYR A 138 1.29 10.59 -20.60
CA TYR A 138 1.36 11.34 -19.37
C TYR A 138 0.93 12.78 -19.62
N PRO A 139 0.32 13.46 -18.62
CA PRO A 139 0.08 14.89 -18.70
C PRO A 139 1.39 15.65 -18.95
N ASP A 140 1.34 16.70 -19.76
CA ASP A 140 2.52 17.51 -20.14
C ASP A 140 3.33 17.99 -18.94
N TYR A 141 2.65 18.28 -17.81
CA TYR A 141 3.33 18.71 -16.58
C TYR A 141 4.13 17.59 -15.88
N LEU A 142 3.97 16.32 -16.27
CA LEU A 142 4.77 15.20 -15.79
C LEU A 142 5.88 14.81 -16.79
N GLY A 143 5.88 15.37 -18.00
CA GLY A 143 6.85 15.09 -19.04
C GLY A 143 6.26 14.25 -20.18
N ASN A 144 7.04 14.07 -21.26
CA ASN A 144 6.60 13.39 -22.48
C ASN A 144 6.73 11.85 -22.39
N TYR A 145 6.14 11.25 -21.37
CA TYR A 145 6.15 9.82 -21.15
C TYR A 145 4.82 9.18 -21.58
N LEU A 146 4.84 7.89 -21.70
CA LEU A 146 3.66 7.10 -22.03
C LEU A 146 3.66 5.77 -21.25
N THR A 147 2.46 5.23 -21.06
CA THR A 147 2.24 3.87 -20.59
C THR A 147 1.17 3.22 -21.45
N CYS A 148 0.82 1.98 -21.20
CA CYS A 148 -0.32 1.33 -21.80
C CYS A 148 -1.38 1.00 -20.77
N LEU A 149 -2.64 1.01 -21.18
CA LEU A 149 -3.71 0.49 -20.36
C LEU A 149 -3.62 -1.04 -20.33
N PHE A 150 -3.16 -1.59 -19.23
CA PHE A 150 -3.08 -3.03 -19.07
C PHE A 150 -4.31 -3.59 -18.36
N THR A 151 -4.69 -4.81 -18.73
CA THR A 151 -5.65 -5.60 -17.98
C THR A 151 -5.17 -7.03 -17.83
N VAL A 152 -5.42 -7.62 -16.66
CA VAL A 152 -5.20 -9.03 -16.37
C VAL A 152 -6.56 -9.65 -16.05
N ASN A 153 -6.95 -10.68 -16.83
CA ASN A 153 -8.26 -11.32 -16.72
C ASN A 153 -9.42 -10.29 -16.75
N GLY A 154 -9.27 -9.23 -17.55
CA GLY A 154 -10.27 -8.14 -17.69
C GLY A 154 -10.29 -7.08 -16.59
N LYS A 155 -9.43 -7.17 -15.57
CA LYS A 155 -9.27 -6.14 -14.52
C LYS A 155 -8.05 -5.29 -14.80
N LEU A 156 -8.07 -4.01 -14.39
CA LEU A 156 -6.93 -3.11 -14.57
C LEU A 156 -5.67 -3.66 -13.91
N ALA A 157 -4.56 -3.46 -14.59
CA ALA A 157 -3.23 -3.85 -14.16
C ALA A 157 -2.24 -2.71 -14.46
N TYR A 158 -1.11 -2.70 -13.80
CA TYR A 158 -0.17 -1.60 -13.81
C TYR A 158 1.26 -2.09 -14.03
N CYS A 159 2.01 -1.34 -14.84
CA CYS A 159 3.45 -1.51 -14.92
C CYS A 159 4.09 -1.27 -13.55
N LEU A 160 5.02 -2.12 -13.17
CA LEU A 160 5.74 -2.02 -11.91
C LEU A 160 7.18 -1.49 -12.08
N GLU A 161 7.67 -1.46 -13.31
CA GLU A 161 9.02 -1.03 -13.67
C GLU A 161 8.95 -0.10 -14.89
N SER A 162 8.48 1.14 -14.67
CA SER A 162 8.22 2.13 -15.71
C SER A 162 9.42 2.46 -16.61
N HIS A 163 10.63 2.11 -16.16
CA HIS A 163 11.89 2.30 -16.88
C HIS A 163 12.18 1.18 -17.91
N ARG A 164 11.34 0.15 -18.00
CA ARG A 164 11.51 -0.99 -18.91
C ARG A 164 10.46 -1.03 -20.01
N ALA A 165 10.71 -1.80 -21.05
CA ALA A 165 9.78 -2.01 -22.14
C ALA A 165 8.49 -2.71 -21.70
N SER A 166 7.35 -2.29 -22.26
CA SER A 166 6.05 -2.89 -21.97
C SER A 166 5.94 -4.30 -22.55
N PRO A 167 5.48 -5.31 -21.79
CA PRO A 167 5.28 -6.66 -22.30
C PRO A 167 4.17 -6.70 -23.35
N PRO A 168 4.22 -7.62 -24.33
CA PRO A 168 3.13 -7.82 -25.27
C PRO A 168 1.92 -8.51 -24.63
N THR A 169 0.77 -8.47 -25.32
CA THR A 169 -0.40 -9.29 -24.96
C THR A 169 -0.04 -10.77 -25.03
N GLY A 170 -0.46 -11.55 -24.04
CA GLY A 170 -0.19 -12.99 -23.99
C GLY A 170 -0.50 -13.60 -22.63
N ASP A 171 -0.17 -14.88 -22.49
CA ASP A 171 -0.30 -15.62 -21.25
C ASP A 171 1.01 -15.59 -20.48
N TYR A 172 0.93 -15.27 -19.19
CA TYR A 172 2.07 -15.11 -18.30
C TYR A 172 1.88 -15.93 -17.03
N VAL A 173 2.99 -16.40 -16.48
CA VAL A 173 3.00 -16.92 -15.12
C VAL A 173 3.05 -15.72 -14.16
N ALA A 174 2.09 -15.68 -13.25
CA ALA A 174 2.03 -14.68 -12.23
C ALA A 174 2.27 -15.30 -10.85
N ASP A 175 3.03 -14.62 -10.04
CA ASP A 175 3.31 -15.02 -8.67
C ASP A 175 2.50 -14.16 -7.70
N ILE A 176 2.12 -14.75 -6.56
CA ILE A 176 1.42 -14.00 -5.50
C ILE A 176 2.46 -13.32 -4.62
N LEU A 177 2.44 -11.99 -4.59
CA LEU A 177 3.33 -11.18 -3.76
C LEU A 177 2.58 -10.68 -2.52
N GLU A 178 2.81 -11.33 -1.37
CA GLU A 178 2.18 -10.95 -0.10
C GLU A 178 3.01 -9.98 0.75
N SER A 179 4.31 -9.89 0.51
CA SER A 179 5.23 -9.11 1.33
C SER A 179 5.17 -7.61 1.09
N ASN A 180 4.80 -7.17 -0.14
CA ASN A 180 4.76 -5.75 -0.49
C ASN A 180 3.41 -5.11 -0.14
N LYS A 181 3.28 -4.65 1.11
CA LYS A 181 2.06 -4.03 1.63
C LYS A 181 1.68 -2.73 0.94
N ASN A 182 2.66 -1.95 0.51
CA ASN A 182 2.40 -0.69 -0.18
C ASN A 182 1.82 -0.95 -1.58
N LEU A 183 2.36 -1.91 -2.32
CA LEU A 183 1.80 -2.31 -3.62
C LEU A 183 0.36 -2.83 -3.46
N GLN A 184 0.08 -3.64 -2.43
CA GLN A 184 -1.28 -4.09 -2.12
C GLN A 184 -2.25 -2.91 -1.94
N LYS A 185 -1.86 -1.90 -1.17
CA LYS A 185 -2.66 -0.70 -0.95
C LYS A 185 -2.90 0.08 -2.23
N VAL A 186 -1.85 0.29 -3.04
CA VAL A 186 -1.96 1.00 -4.32
C VAL A 186 -2.92 0.30 -5.27
N LEU A 187 -2.79 -1.02 -5.43
CA LEU A 187 -3.66 -1.78 -6.34
C LEU A 187 -5.11 -1.86 -5.84
N TYR A 188 -5.33 -1.79 -4.53
CA TYR A 188 -6.66 -1.81 -3.95
C TYR A 188 -7.35 -0.45 -3.97
N TYR A 189 -6.66 0.62 -3.55
CA TYR A 189 -7.23 1.97 -3.40
C TYR A 189 -7.01 2.88 -4.62
N GLY A 190 -6.11 2.50 -5.52
CA GLY A 190 -5.84 3.22 -6.76
C GLY A 190 -6.98 3.09 -7.77
N TYR A 191 -6.83 3.75 -8.91
CA TYR A 191 -7.84 3.80 -9.97
C TYR A 191 -8.23 2.40 -10.45
N GLY A 192 -9.52 2.10 -10.43
CA GLY A 192 -10.08 0.79 -10.81
C GLY A 192 -9.85 -0.34 -9.80
N GLY A 193 -9.26 -0.06 -8.64
CA GLY A 193 -9.18 -1.00 -7.52
C GLY A 193 -10.53 -1.15 -6.82
N ALA A 194 -10.69 -2.19 -5.97
CA ALA A 194 -11.96 -2.46 -5.30
C ALA A 194 -12.35 -1.40 -4.26
N GLY A 195 -11.37 -0.73 -3.69
CA GLY A 195 -11.54 0.40 -2.77
C GLY A 195 -11.18 1.74 -3.39
N ASP A 196 -11.27 1.89 -4.70
CA ASP A 196 -10.87 3.08 -5.47
C ASP A 196 -11.30 4.40 -4.82
N ILE A 197 -10.30 5.21 -4.41
CA ILE A 197 -10.50 6.53 -3.81
C ILE A 197 -10.27 7.67 -4.80
N THR A 198 -9.87 7.38 -6.05
CA THR A 198 -9.45 8.41 -7.00
C THR A 198 -10.58 9.34 -7.39
N GLY A 199 -11.82 8.89 -7.32
CA GLY A 199 -13.00 9.73 -7.55
C GLY A 199 -13.08 10.92 -6.59
N SER A 200 -12.66 10.75 -5.35
CA SER A 200 -12.63 11.80 -4.32
C SER A 200 -11.27 12.48 -4.22
N TYR A 201 -10.18 11.70 -4.12
CA TYR A 201 -8.85 12.24 -3.90
C TYR A 201 -8.27 12.97 -5.12
N LEU A 202 -8.45 12.41 -6.31
CA LEU A 202 -8.04 12.99 -7.59
C LEU A 202 -9.24 13.63 -8.34
N SER A 203 -10.14 14.27 -7.58
CA SER A 203 -11.31 14.92 -8.14
C SER A 203 -10.90 15.96 -9.20
N GLY A 204 -11.58 15.92 -10.36
CA GLY A 204 -11.28 16.81 -11.50
C GLY A 204 -10.19 16.30 -12.45
N LYS A 205 -9.48 15.24 -12.12
CA LYS A 205 -8.56 14.58 -13.06
C LYS A 205 -9.31 13.62 -13.97
N SER A 206 -8.86 13.53 -15.23
CA SER A 206 -9.37 12.54 -16.19
C SER A 206 -9.04 11.11 -15.75
N ASP A 207 -9.71 10.13 -16.34
CA ASP A 207 -9.44 8.71 -16.03
C ASP A 207 -8.02 8.30 -16.45
N ASP A 208 -7.50 8.89 -17.53
CA ASP A 208 -6.10 8.66 -17.94
C ASP A 208 -5.12 9.23 -16.92
N GLU A 209 -5.35 10.43 -16.39
CA GLU A 209 -4.52 10.99 -15.31
C GLU A 209 -4.57 10.14 -14.06
N LYS A 210 -5.77 9.68 -13.64
CA LYS A 210 -5.91 8.78 -12.48
C LYS A 210 -5.16 7.47 -12.68
N TYR A 211 -5.22 6.90 -13.90
CA TYR A 211 -4.44 5.71 -14.25
C TYR A 211 -2.93 5.99 -14.16
N VAL A 212 -2.43 7.11 -14.72
CA VAL A 212 -1.01 7.49 -14.65
C VAL A 212 -0.55 7.69 -13.21
N TYR A 213 -1.34 8.35 -12.37
CA TYR A 213 -0.99 8.54 -10.95
C TYR A 213 -0.91 7.20 -10.21
N THR A 214 -1.85 6.30 -10.47
CA THR A 214 -1.84 4.96 -9.86
C THR A 214 -0.70 4.10 -10.40
N HIS A 215 -0.40 4.20 -11.70
CA HIS A 215 0.74 3.54 -12.32
C HIS A 215 2.08 3.97 -11.69
N LEU A 216 2.29 5.28 -11.52
CA LEU A 216 3.49 5.80 -10.84
C LEU A 216 3.57 5.34 -9.38
N ALA A 217 2.43 5.31 -8.68
CA ALA A 217 2.36 4.81 -7.31
C ALA A 217 2.67 3.31 -7.21
N ALA A 218 2.16 2.49 -8.13
CA ALA A 218 2.41 1.05 -8.18
C ALA A 218 3.88 0.75 -8.51
N SER A 219 4.44 1.46 -9.49
CA SER A 219 5.84 1.36 -9.85
C SER A 219 6.74 1.79 -8.67
N TYR A 220 6.44 2.90 -8.01
CA TYR A 220 7.20 3.35 -6.84
C TYR A 220 7.12 2.37 -5.66
N ALA A 221 5.95 1.79 -5.40
CA ALA A 221 5.79 0.77 -4.37
C ALA A 221 6.63 -0.50 -4.66
N TYR A 222 6.91 -0.79 -5.92
CA TYR A 222 7.63 -1.99 -6.36
C TYR A 222 9.14 -1.76 -6.52
N CYS A 223 9.55 -0.75 -7.28
CA CYS A 223 10.96 -0.51 -7.63
C CYS A 223 11.54 0.80 -7.05
N GLY A 224 10.80 1.52 -6.18
CA GLY A 224 11.29 2.75 -5.55
C GLY A 224 11.49 3.88 -6.56
N ASP A 225 12.57 4.64 -6.40
CA ASP A 225 12.85 5.85 -7.18
C ASP A 225 13.03 5.59 -8.69
N LEU A 226 13.34 4.37 -9.11
CA LEU A 226 13.39 3.98 -10.52
C LEU A 226 12.05 4.20 -11.24
N ALA A 227 10.93 4.21 -10.51
CA ALA A 227 9.61 4.54 -11.03
C ALA A 227 9.53 5.94 -11.66
N PHE A 228 10.43 6.83 -11.28
CA PHE A 228 10.42 8.24 -11.68
C PHE A 228 11.52 8.57 -12.70
N THR A 229 12.15 7.55 -13.26
CA THR A 229 13.21 7.72 -14.27
C THR A 229 12.72 8.64 -15.38
N GLY A 230 13.47 9.71 -15.62
CA GLY A 230 13.15 10.72 -16.62
C GLY A 230 12.07 11.73 -16.23
N CYS A 231 11.29 11.51 -15.16
CA CYS A 231 10.30 12.46 -14.68
C CYS A 231 10.92 13.34 -13.58
N PRO A 232 11.05 14.66 -13.77
CA PRO A 232 11.61 15.53 -12.74
C PRO A 232 10.82 15.42 -11.44
N TYR A 233 11.51 15.17 -10.33
CA TYR A 233 10.85 14.97 -9.03
C TYR A 233 9.99 16.16 -8.62
N GLU A 234 10.44 17.39 -8.89
CA GLU A 234 9.69 18.61 -8.65
C GLU A 234 8.32 18.60 -9.37
N ASN A 235 8.29 18.10 -10.59
CA ASN A 235 7.03 17.98 -11.34
C ASN A 235 6.06 17.00 -10.66
N LEU A 236 6.57 15.91 -10.11
CA LEU A 236 5.76 14.94 -9.35
C LEU A 236 5.20 15.53 -8.07
N VAL A 237 6.01 16.34 -7.35
CA VAL A 237 5.57 17.07 -6.15
C VAL A 237 4.50 18.08 -6.50
N ASN A 238 4.78 18.96 -7.47
CA ASN A 238 3.86 20.03 -7.88
C ASN A 238 2.54 19.50 -8.46
N ALA A 239 2.57 18.36 -9.12
CA ALA A 239 1.39 17.67 -9.62
C ALA A 239 0.60 16.96 -8.51
N GLY A 240 1.16 16.80 -7.31
CA GLY A 240 0.54 16.08 -6.20
C GLY A 240 0.67 14.55 -6.31
N VAL A 241 1.51 14.02 -7.20
CA VAL A 241 1.75 12.57 -7.34
C VAL A 241 2.36 12.01 -6.06
N ILE A 242 3.38 12.67 -5.51
CA ILE A 242 4.03 12.23 -4.27
C ILE A 242 3.06 12.26 -3.08
N ALA A 243 2.23 13.31 -2.98
CA ALA A 243 1.21 13.39 -1.94
C ALA A 243 0.18 12.24 -2.06
N TYR A 244 -0.22 11.89 -3.28
CA TYR A 244 -1.12 10.76 -3.54
C TYR A 244 -0.47 9.42 -3.14
N ILE A 245 0.78 9.18 -3.51
CA ILE A 245 1.54 7.98 -3.12
C ILE A 245 1.59 7.85 -1.59
N ASN A 246 1.99 8.91 -0.90
CA ASN A 246 2.09 8.93 0.57
C ASN A 246 0.72 8.69 1.23
N HIS A 247 -0.34 9.25 0.66
CA HIS A 247 -1.69 8.99 1.14
C HIS A 247 -2.07 7.50 1.02
N LEU A 248 -1.83 6.89 -0.16
CA LEU A 248 -2.10 5.45 -0.35
C LEU A 248 -1.28 4.57 0.61
N PHE A 249 -0.02 4.90 0.82
CA PHE A 249 0.85 4.14 1.74
C PHE A 249 0.42 4.27 3.21
N GLY A 250 -0.18 5.41 3.59
CA GLY A 250 -0.76 5.64 4.92
C GLY A 250 -2.10 4.94 5.17
N MET A 251 -2.77 4.42 4.13
CA MET A 251 -4.05 3.72 4.31
C MET A 251 -3.86 2.36 4.98
N GLU A 252 -4.93 1.82 5.56
CA GLU A 252 -4.94 0.44 6.07
C GLU A 252 -4.72 -0.56 4.93
N GLU A 253 -4.22 -1.76 5.26
CA GLU A 253 -4.18 -2.86 4.30
C GLU A 253 -5.59 -3.16 3.76
N PRO A 254 -5.71 -3.71 2.53
CA PRO A 254 -7.00 -4.17 2.01
C PRO A 254 -7.73 -5.07 3.02
N PRO A 255 -9.06 -4.96 3.16
CA PRO A 255 -9.80 -5.78 4.11
C PRO A 255 -9.72 -7.25 3.73
N LYS A 256 -9.66 -8.13 4.73
CA LYS A 256 -9.58 -9.58 4.55
C LYS A 256 -10.93 -10.23 4.83
N GLY A 257 -11.36 -11.09 3.92
CA GLY A 257 -12.63 -11.81 4.03
C GLY A 257 -12.57 -13.04 4.94
N GLU A 258 -11.37 -13.60 5.16
CA GLU A 258 -11.20 -14.82 5.97
C GLU A 258 -11.61 -14.57 7.42
N LEU A 259 -12.45 -15.48 7.90
CA LEU A 259 -12.93 -15.52 9.29
C LEU A 259 -12.73 -16.92 9.86
N SER A 260 -12.53 -17.02 11.15
CA SER A 260 -12.55 -18.28 11.89
C SER A 260 -12.97 -18.05 13.33
N PHE A 261 -13.51 -19.10 13.99
CA PHE A 261 -13.77 -19.05 15.43
C PHE A 261 -12.58 -19.66 16.19
N SER A 262 -12.27 -19.10 17.35
CA SER A 262 -11.29 -19.69 18.26
C SER A 262 -11.67 -21.12 18.70
N ASN A 263 -12.97 -21.37 18.77
CA ASN A 263 -13.55 -22.69 18.96
C ASN A 263 -14.90 -22.77 18.23
N ALA A 264 -15.00 -23.66 17.27
CA ALA A 264 -16.21 -23.86 16.47
C ALA A 264 -17.17 -24.89 17.07
N ASN A 265 -16.77 -25.63 18.12
CA ASN A 265 -17.62 -26.62 18.79
C ASN A 265 -17.53 -26.44 20.29
N VAL A 266 -18.52 -25.82 20.89
CA VAL A 266 -18.53 -25.50 22.32
C VAL A 266 -19.60 -26.26 23.09
N THR A 267 -19.27 -26.61 24.31
CA THR A 267 -20.23 -27.17 25.26
C THR A 267 -20.52 -26.13 26.34
N ALA A 268 -21.80 -25.84 26.55
CA ALA A 268 -22.23 -24.93 27.61
C ALA A 268 -21.91 -25.53 28.99
N VAL A 269 -21.58 -24.67 29.94
CA VAL A 269 -21.38 -25.06 31.34
C VAL A 269 -22.44 -24.40 32.23
N ARG A 270 -22.79 -25.05 33.33
CA ARG A 270 -23.76 -24.51 34.27
C ARG A 270 -23.15 -23.42 35.14
N GLU A 271 -23.80 -22.28 35.20
CA GLU A 271 -23.48 -21.16 36.08
C GLU A 271 -24.76 -20.83 36.91
N GLY A 272 -24.89 -21.41 38.11
CA GLY A 272 -26.10 -21.23 38.92
C GLY A 272 -27.36 -21.79 38.25
N ASP A 273 -28.34 -20.92 37.97
CA ASP A 273 -29.62 -21.28 37.34
C ASP A 273 -29.63 -21.13 35.81
N ILE A 274 -28.51 -20.78 35.25
CA ILE A 274 -28.29 -20.68 33.78
C ILE A 274 -27.18 -21.59 33.32
N GLN A 275 -27.06 -21.71 32.03
CA GLN A 275 -25.91 -22.29 31.33
C GLN A 275 -25.34 -21.31 30.34
N LYS A 276 -24.02 -21.36 30.14
CA LYS A 276 -23.29 -20.42 29.34
C LYS A 276 -22.21 -21.12 28.53
N THR A 277 -21.98 -20.68 27.30
CA THR A 277 -20.83 -21.16 26.52
C THR A 277 -19.54 -20.55 27.07
N PRO A 278 -18.38 -21.20 26.87
CA PRO A 278 -17.10 -20.52 26.94
C PRO A 278 -17.08 -19.29 26.04
N ASP A 279 -16.14 -18.37 26.30
CA ASP A 279 -15.88 -17.24 25.41
C ASP A 279 -15.40 -17.76 24.04
N ILE A 280 -15.95 -17.21 22.97
CA ILE A 280 -15.61 -17.51 21.59
C ILE A 280 -15.11 -16.22 20.95
N THR A 281 -13.94 -16.27 20.31
CA THR A 281 -13.40 -15.12 19.56
C THR A 281 -13.60 -15.35 18.07
N LEU A 282 -14.14 -14.34 17.37
CA LEU A 282 -14.14 -14.30 15.92
C LEU A 282 -12.80 -13.76 15.43
N ASN A 283 -11.94 -14.63 14.90
CA ASN A 283 -10.67 -14.21 14.32
C ASN A 283 -10.89 -13.69 12.90
N GLY A 284 -10.28 -12.58 12.54
CA GLY A 284 -10.38 -11.97 11.21
C GLY A 284 -10.16 -10.46 11.24
N ASP A 285 -10.38 -9.82 10.10
CA ASP A 285 -10.28 -8.38 9.95
C ASP A 285 -11.35 -7.67 10.79
N HIS A 286 -10.96 -6.64 11.55
CA HIS A 286 -11.86 -5.89 12.43
C HIS A 286 -12.99 -5.15 11.67
N ARG A 287 -12.87 -4.97 10.37
CA ARG A 287 -13.90 -4.39 9.48
C ARG A 287 -14.89 -5.44 8.99
N ASN A 288 -14.55 -6.74 9.13
CA ASN A 288 -15.40 -7.84 8.70
C ASN A 288 -16.31 -8.27 9.85
N LYS A 289 -17.61 -8.26 9.62
CA LYS A 289 -18.59 -8.60 10.63
C LYS A 289 -19.50 -9.75 10.18
N ILE A 290 -19.88 -10.60 11.11
CA ILE A 290 -20.93 -11.59 10.94
C ILE A 290 -22.17 -11.22 11.77
N THR A 291 -23.29 -11.80 11.38
CA THR A 291 -24.56 -11.71 12.13
C THR A 291 -24.95 -13.12 12.61
N ILE A 292 -24.95 -13.32 13.91
CA ILE A 292 -25.30 -14.60 14.54
C ILE A 292 -26.79 -14.61 14.87
N PRO A 293 -27.59 -15.54 14.32
CA PRO A 293 -29.00 -15.68 14.69
C PRO A 293 -29.13 -16.33 16.08
N VAL A 294 -29.40 -15.53 17.09
CA VAL A 294 -29.57 -16.00 18.47
C VAL A 294 -30.97 -16.59 18.66
N PRO A 295 -31.12 -17.87 19.08
CA PRO A 295 -32.43 -18.50 19.24
C PRO A 295 -33.30 -17.85 20.31
N GLN A 296 -34.61 -18.04 20.21
CA GLN A 296 -35.52 -17.62 21.27
C GLN A 296 -35.19 -18.34 22.60
N GLY A 297 -35.23 -17.57 23.69
CA GLY A 297 -34.83 -18.04 25.00
C GLY A 297 -33.32 -18.11 25.28
N VAL A 298 -32.51 -17.75 24.29
CA VAL A 298 -31.06 -17.62 24.40
C VAL A 298 -30.70 -16.13 24.35
N THR A 299 -29.68 -15.71 25.10
CA THR A 299 -29.12 -14.38 25.04
C THR A 299 -27.67 -14.47 24.55
N GLY A 300 -27.36 -13.77 23.48
CA GLY A 300 -26.00 -13.61 22.96
C GLY A 300 -25.40 -12.31 23.49
N TYR A 301 -24.16 -12.36 23.93
CA TYR A 301 -23.39 -11.21 24.44
C TYR A 301 -22.14 -10.99 23.59
N ASN A 302 -22.00 -9.82 22.98
CA ASN A 302 -20.73 -9.38 22.46
C ASN A 302 -19.96 -8.69 23.61
N LYS A 303 -18.99 -9.40 24.15
CA LYS A 303 -18.22 -8.99 25.33
C LYS A 303 -17.31 -7.79 25.00
N SER A 304 -16.74 -7.77 23.80
CA SER A 304 -15.85 -6.69 23.34
C SER A 304 -16.59 -5.36 23.17
N LYS A 305 -17.85 -5.40 22.76
CA LYS A 305 -18.71 -4.21 22.54
C LYS A 305 -19.61 -3.88 23.73
N GLY A 306 -19.74 -4.79 24.70
CA GLY A 306 -20.67 -4.62 25.84
C GLY A 306 -22.15 -4.66 25.42
N THR A 307 -22.48 -5.30 24.30
CA THR A 307 -23.85 -5.39 23.77
C THR A 307 -24.42 -6.80 23.92
N ASN A 308 -25.75 -6.92 24.01
CA ASN A 308 -26.41 -8.21 24.05
C ASN A 308 -27.74 -8.20 23.27
N VAL A 309 -28.17 -9.39 22.88
CA VAL A 309 -29.44 -9.63 22.18
C VAL A 309 -30.10 -10.90 22.73
N SER A 310 -31.35 -10.81 23.11
CA SER A 310 -32.18 -11.95 23.55
C SER A 310 -33.15 -12.33 22.46
N GLY A 311 -32.84 -13.42 21.75
CA GLY A 311 -33.55 -13.81 20.53
C GLY A 311 -33.41 -12.73 19.45
N GLY A 312 -32.83 -13.06 18.29
CA GLY A 312 -32.61 -12.10 17.23
C GLY A 312 -31.19 -12.17 16.68
N ASN A 313 -30.61 -11.04 16.29
CA ASN A 313 -29.33 -11.01 15.55
C ASN A 313 -28.24 -10.33 16.38
N LEU A 314 -27.20 -11.09 16.75
CA LEU A 314 -26.00 -10.56 17.40
C LEU A 314 -24.94 -10.22 16.34
N GLU A 315 -24.49 -8.97 16.28
CA GLU A 315 -23.39 -8.58 15.44
C GLU A 315 -22.04 -8.80 16.14
N VAL A 316 -21.11 -9.46 15.45
CA VAL A 316 -19.77 -9.77 15.94
C VAL A 316 -18.75 -9.41 14.85
N TYR A 317 -17.75 -8.61 15.18
CA TYR A 317 -16.68 -8.19 14.29
C TYR A 317 -15.41 -9.05 14.48
N GLY A 318 -14.56 -9.09 13.47
CA GLY A 318 -13.25 -9.72 13.63
C GLY A 318 -12.49 -9.13 14.83
N GLY A 319 -11.95 -10.00 15.67
CA GLY A 319 -11.34 -9.65 16.95
C GLY A 319 -12.29 -9.59 18.15
N ASP A 320 -13.62 -9.54 17.93
CA ASP A 320 -14.58 -9.54 19.03
C ASP A 320 -14.65 -10.91 19.71
N THR A 321 -14.83 -10.87 21.03
CA THR A 321 -15.14 -12.04 21.87
C THR A 321 -16.59 -12.00 22.29
N PHE A 322 -17.29 -13.12 22.18
CA PHE A 322 -18.70 -13.26 22.52
C PHE A 322 -18.97 -14.59 23.22
N TYR A 323 -20.13 -14.69 23.84
CA TYR A 323 -20.69 -15.93 24.39
C TYR A 323 -22.22 -15.95 24.28
N LEU A 324 -22.81 -17.15 24.42
CA LEU A 324 -24.25 -17.30 24.53
C LEU A 324 -24.61 -17.90 25.87
N GLN A 325 -25.73 -17.46 26.45
CA GLN A 325 -26.27 -18.03 27.67
C GLN A 325 -27.76 -18.37 27.51
N ALA A 326 -28.20 -19.36 28.25
CA ALA A 326 -29.57 -19.82 28.22
C ALA A 326 -30.04 -20.35 29.61
N PRO A 327 -31.35 -20.38 29.90
CA PRO A 327 -31.88 -21.12 31.00
C PRO A 327 -31.55 -22.63 30.90
N LEU A 328 -31.50 -23.36 31.99
CA LEU A 328 -31.22 -24.77 32.03
C LEU A 328 -32.30 -25.64 31.32
N THR A 329 -33.44 -25.04 30.94
CA THR A 329 -34.51 -25.67 30.14
C THR A 329 -34.19 -25.76 28.67
N VAL A 330 -33.23 -24.98 28.17
CA VAL A 330 -32.72 -25.14 26.79
C VAL A 330 -31.75 -26.32 26.77
N THR A 331 -31.99 -27.30 25.89
CA THR A 331 -31.20 -28.53 25.82
C THR A 331 -30.92 -28.91 24.37
N GLY A 332 -29.97 -29.83 24.18
CA GLY A 332 -29.66 -30.38 22.86
C GLY A 332 -28.57 -29.59 22.14
N LYS A 333 -28.43 -29.86 20.85
CA LYS A 333 -27.46 -29.21 19.98
C LYS A 333 -28.14 -28.05 19.25
N TRP A 334 -27.39 -26.93 19.12
CA TRP A 334 -27.74 -25.83 18.26
C TRP A 334 -26.61 -25.56 17.30
N GLU A 335 -26.94 -25.28 16.06
CA GLU A 335 -25.99 -24.99 14.97
C GLU A 335 -26.26 -23.59 14.43
N SER A 336 -25.20 -22.79 14.28
CA SER A 336 -25.33 -21.43 13.73
C SER A 336 -25.75 -21.41 12.26
N GLY A 337 -25.53 -22.50 11.55
CA GLY A 337 -25.54 -22.52 10.10
C GLY A 337 -24.36 -21.77 9.51
N GLN A 338 -24.38 -21.52 8.20
CA GLN A 338 -23.33 -20.77 7.51
C GLN A 338 -23.46 -19.27 7.78
N LEU A 339 -22.44 -18.70 8.39
CA LEU A 339 -22.33 -17.28 8.68
C LEU A 339 -21.33 -16.64 7.70
N TYR A 340 -21.80 -15.67 6.98
CA TYR A 340 -21.00 -14.94 6.00
C TYR A 340 -20.55 -13.61 6.57
N GLY A 341 -19.28 -13.26 6.36
CA GLY A 341 -18.76 -11.95 6.67
C GLY A 341 -19.38 -10.83 5.81
N SER A 342 -19.33 -9.61 6.28
CA SER A 342 -19.66 -8.41 5.49
C SER A 342 -18.63 -8.16 4.39
N VAL A 343 -17.36 -8.50 4.64
CA VAL A 343 -16.30 -8.56 3.63
C VAL A 343 -16.32 -9.97 3.04
N ARG A 344 -16.65 -10.05 1.75
CA ARG A 344 -16.93 -11.32 1.04
C ARG A 344 -15.73 -11.85 0.26
N GLU A 345 -14.69 -11.04 0.13
CA GLU A 345 -13.54 -11.35 -0.69
C GLU A 345 -12.26 -11.01 0.06
N SER A 346 -11.22 -11.77 -0.20
CA SER A 346 -9.83 -11.46 0.15
C SER A 346 -9.06 -11.12 -1.10
N TRP A 347 -8.14 -10.20 -0.97
CA TRP A 347 -7.43 -9.60 -2.08
C TRP A 347 -5.98 -10.04 -2.08
N LYS A 348 -5.48 -10.45 -3.25
CA LYS A 348 -4.09 -10.86 -3.47
C LYS A 348 -3.45 -10.05 -4.58
N THR A 349 -2.20 -9.69 -4.38
CA THR A 349 -1.38 -9.04 -5.39
C THR A 349 -0.74 -10.09 -6.27
N LEU A 350 -0.96 -9.99 -7.57
CA LEU A 350 -0.25 -10.77 -8.57
C LEU A 350 0.85 -9.91 -9.17
N VAL A 351 2.01 -10.52 -9.39
CA VAL A 351 3.10 -9.94 -10.18
C VAL A 351 3.38 -10.87 -11.34
N LEU A 352 3.17 -10.37 -12.54
CA LEU A 352 3.50 -11.06 -13.80
C LEU A 352 4.94 -10.71 -14.15
N THR A 353 5.82 -11.70 -14.08
CA THR A 353 7.21 -11.54 -14.49
C THR A 353 7.37 -11.91 -15.96
N SER A 354 8.10 -11.09 -16.71
CA SER A 354 8.39 -11.40 -18.09
C SER A 354 9.47 -12.48 -18.21
N THR A 355 9.21 -13.51 -19.01
CA THR A 355 10.22 -14.50 -19.34
C THR A 355 11.33 -13.86 -20.17
N GLY A 356 12.53 -13.80 -19.63
CA GLY A 356 13.70 -13.26 -20.32
C GLY A 356 14.25 -11.95 -19.78
N GLY A 357 13.59 -11.32 -18.78
CA GLY A 357 14.15 -10.17 -18.04
C GLY A 357 14.12 -8.81 -18.75
N ASN A 358 13.69 -8.73 -20.01
CA ASN A 358 13.79 -7.50 -20.81
C ASN A 358 12.53 -6.62 -20.78
N ASN A 359 11.41 -7.14 -20.28
CA ASN A 359 10.17 -6.38 -20.15
C ASN A 359 9.88 -6.10 -18.67
N GLN A 360 9.11 -5.04 -18.43
CA GLN A 360 8.67 -4.68 -17.09
C GLN A 360 7.71 -5.72 -16.52
N ASP A 361 7.73 -5.88 -15.22
CA ASP A 361 6.74 -6.64 -14.47
C ASP A 361 5.41 -5.89 -14.40
N ILE A 362 4.32 -6.65 -14.34
CA ILE A 362 2.97 -6.11 -14.28
C ILE A 362 2.32 -6.52 -12.96
N GLY A 363 1.83 -5.53 -12.21
CA GLY A 363 1.05 -5.74 -11.00
C GLY A 363 -0.44 -5.78 -11.30
N ALA A 364 -1.12 -6.78 -10.76
CA ALA A 364 -2.56 -6.92 -10.84
C ALA A 364 -3.14 -7.33 -9.48
N PHE A 365 -4.46 -7.16 -9.33
CA PHE A 365 -5.16 -7.49 -8.11
C PHE A 365 -6.25 -8.52 -8.41
N ILE A 366 -6.20 -9.63 -7.71
CA ILE A 366 -7.25 -10.67 -7.79
C ILE A 366 -7.98 -10.78 -6.47
N SER A 367 -9.22 -11.21 -6.53
CA SER A 367 -10.02 -11.50 -5.35
C SER A 367 -10.35 -12.99 -5.28
N GLU A 368 -10.31 -13.52 -4.08
CA GLU A 368 -10.82 -14.85 -3.75
C GLU A 368 -12.04 -14.72 -2.85
N LYS A 369 -13.09 -15.48 -3.13
CA LYS A 369 -14.27 -15.49 -2.28
C LYS A 369 -13.94 -16.10 -0.93
N ALA A 370 -14.29 -15.40 0.14
CA ALA A 370 -14.17 -15.92 1.50
C ALA A 370 -15.20 -17.01 1.76
N ALA A 371 -14.76 -18.10 2.41
CA ALA A 371 -15.63 -19.15 2.85
C ALA A 371 -16.50 -18.68 4.04
N PRO A 372 -17.74 -19.19 4.18
CA PRO A 372 -18.53 -18.96 5.37
C PRO A 372 -17.93 -19.69 6.57
N VAL A 373 -18.21 -19.20 7.77
CA VAL A 373 -17.86 -19.85 9.04
C VAL A 373 -19.11 -20.38 9.73
N SER A 374 -18.97 -21.37 10.60
CA SER A 374 -20.05 -21.90 11.43
C SER A 374 -19.52 -22.32 12.79
N PHE A 375 -20.38 -22.35 13.79
CA PHE A 375 -20.09 -22.95 15.08
C PHE A 375 -21.32 -23.61 15.69
N ASP A 376 -21.06 -24.56 16.58
CA ASP A 376 -22.06 -25.36 17.21
C ASP A 376 -21.99 -25.24 18.72
N ILE A 377 -23.16 -25.32 19.38
CA ILE A 377 -23.27 -25.34 20.83
C ILE A 377 -23.96 -26.63 21.27
N GLN A 378 -23.33 -27.36 22.17
CA GLN A 378 -23.96 -28.41 22.91
C GLN A 378 -24.48 -27.86 24.24
N TRP A 379 -25.80 -27.65 24.32
CA TRP A 379 -26.47 -27.29 25.58
C TRP A 379 -26.53 -28.48 26.52
N LEU A 380 -26.48 -28.22 27.84
CA LEU A 380 -26.51 -29.24 28.85
C LEU A 380 -27.85 -30.05 28.79
N ASN A 381 -27.74 -31.36 28.84
CA ASN A 381 -28.88 -32.24 28.95
C ASN A 381 -28.99 -32.68 30.40
N LEU A 382 -29.69 -31.89 31.20
CA LEU A 382 -29.89 -32.24 32.62
C LEU A 382 -30.86 -33.39 32.70
N ALA A 383 -30.37 -34.58 32.96
CA ALA A 383 -31.21 -35.72 33.30
C ALA A 383 -32.10 -35.35 34.50
N ARG A 384 -33.45 -35.43 34.33
CA ARG A 384 -34.35 -35.27 35.46
C ARG A 384 -34.12 -36.48 36.40
N VAL A 385 -33.47 -36.22 37.53
CA VAL A 385 -33.47 -37.21 38.62
C VAL A 385 -34.91 -37.24 39.14
N LYS A 386 -35.63 -38.31 38.86
CA LYS A 386 -36.88 -38.60 39.57
C LYS A 386 -36.51 -38.99 41.00
N ILE A 387 -36.82 -38.11 41.97
CA ILE A 387 -36.82 -38.44 43.38
C ILE A 387 -38.06 -39.23 43.71
#